data_f3f7ab7a218a485f65bb9f83e89b250e
#
_entry.id   f3f7ab7a218a485f65bb9f83e89b250e
#
_cell.length_a   1.000
_cell.length_b   1.000
_cell.length_c   1.000
_cell.angle_alpha   90.00
_cell.angle_beta   90.00
_cell.angle_gamma   90.00
#
_symmetry.space_group_name_H-M   'P 1'
#
loop_
_entity.id
_entity.type
_entity.pdbx_description
1 polymer ?
#
loop_
_entity_poly.entity_id
_entity_poly.type
_entity_poly.pdbx_seq_one_letter_code
_entity_poly.pdbx_strand_id
1 'polypeptide(L)'
;MNNNIIAAVLVAALGAVALPASAEVVVIVSQKNPASRMFSEQASQFFLGKSNLFTPVDLPESSAVRAEFYKKVADKDTAQVKALWSKLVFTGKATAPKEYASAAEVKKAVAADPKAIGYIEKSAVDESVKVILTLP
;
A
#
# COMPACT_ATOMS: atom_id res chain seq x y z
N MET A 1 41.39 52.25 5.98
CA MET A 1 41.74 50.91 5.58
C MET A 1 40.72 49.97 6.06
N ASN A 2 39.77 49.74 5.28
CA ASN A 2 38.64 48.97 5.70
C ASN A 2 38.76 47.55 5.18
N ASN A 3 39.16 46.70 6.04
CA ASN A 3 39.05 45.32 5.75
C ASN A 3 37.63 44.88 5.95
N ASN A 4 36.87 45.12 4.96
CA ASN A 4 35.56 44.52 4.93
C ASN A 4 35.76 43.02 4.71
N ILE A 5 35.90 42.36 5.77
CA ILE A 5 35.73 40.93 5.78
C ILE A 5 34.23 40.72 5.61
N ILE A 6 33.87 40.56 4.40
CA ILE A 6 32.57 39.98 4.11
C ILE A 6 32.72 38.54 4.54
N ALA A 7 32.26 38.29 5.72
CA ALA A 7 31.97 36.94 6.09
C ALA A 7 30.89 36.50 5.12
N ALA A 8 31.30 35.79 4.12
CA ALA A 8 30.35 35.02 3.35
C ALA A 8 29.73 34.05 4.31
N VAL A 9 28.59 34.42 4.79
CA VAL A 9 27.71 33.47 5.45
C VAL A 9 27.33 32.50 4.36
N LEU A 10 28.10 31.44 4.29
CA LEU A 10 27.64 30.27 3.61
C LEU A 10 26.47 29.78 4.41
N VAL A 11 25.31 30.28 4.10
CA VAL A 11 24.10 29.56 4.42
C VAL A 11 24.17 28.32 3.55
N ALA A 12 24.80 27.31 4.05
CA ALA A 12 24.50 25.99 3.61
C ALA A 12 22.99 25.82 3.89
N ALA A 13 22.21 26.14 2.91
CA ALA A 13 20.89 25.60 2.87
C ALA A 13 21.11 24.08 2.80
N LEU A 14 21.18 23.49 3.94
CA LEU A 14 20.89 22.11 4.11
C LEU A 14 19.45 22.01 3.67
N GLY A 15 19.28 21.80 2.38
CA GLY A 15 18.06 21.22 1.92
C GLY A 15 17.89 19.99 2.77
N ALA A 16 17.00 20.06 3.72
CA ALA A 16 16.55 18.87 4.40
C ALA A 16 16.05 17.98 3.27
N VAL A 17 16.89 17.04 2.84
CA VAL A 17 16.43 15.90 2.12
C VAL A 17 15.54 15.22 3.16
N ALA A 18 14.27 15.56 3.12
CA ALA A 18 13.29 14.74 3.74
C ALA A 18 13.44 13.39 3.06
N LEU A 19 14.20 12.50 3.70
CA LEU A 19 14.05 11.10 3.43
C LEU A 19 12.57 10.85 3.50
N PRO A 20 11.94 10.32 2.44
CA PRO A 20 10.58 9.92 2.56
C PRO A 20 10.54 8.99 3.76
N ALA A 21 9.95 9.47 4.85
CA ALA A 21 9.53 8.58 5.90
C ALA A 21 8.79 7.48 5.17
N SER A 22 9.21 6.23 5.34
CA SER A 22 8.51 5.12 4.75
C SER A 22 7.04 5.33 5.11
N ALA A 23 6.23 5.66 4.10
CA ALA A 23 4.84 5.99 4.30
C ALA A 23 4.19 4.75 4.89
N GLU A 24 3.51 4.91 6.03
CA GLU A 24 2.74 3.82 6.58
C GLU A 24 1.72 3.36 5.54
N VAL A 25 1.64 2.06 5.34
CA VAL A 25 0.65 1.43 4.48
C VAL A 25 -0.48 0.92 5.36
N VAL A 26 -1.71 1.16 4.94
CA VAL A 26 -2.88 0.71 5.67
C VAL A 26 -3.73 -0.19 4.79
N VAL A 27 -4.36 -1.18 5.40
CA VAL A 27 -5.35 -2.04 4.75
C VAL A 27 -6.73 -1.46 4.99
N ILE A 28 -7.48 -1.34 3.92
CA ILE A 28 -8.79 -0.68 3.90
C ILE A 28 -9.89 -1.60 3.40
N VAL A 29 -11.08 -1.39 3.94
CA VAL A 29 -12.33 -2.01 3.50
C VAL A 29 -13.41 -0.95 3.38
N SER A 30 -14.54 -1.31 2.77
CA SER A 30 -15.72 -0.45 2.72
C SER A 30 -16.25 -0.16 4.13
N GLN A 31 -16.82 1.03 4.31
CA GLN A 31 -17.55 1.36 5.55
C GLN A 31 -18.68 0.39 5.85
N LYS A 32 -19.23 -0.27 4.83
CA LYS A 32 -20.29 -1.28 4.97
C LYS A 32 -19.78 -2.66 5.37
N ASN A 33 -18.47 -2.88 5.32
CA ASN A 33 -17.89 -4.14 5.77
C ASN A 33 -17.91 -4.18 7.31
N PRO A 34 -18.36 -5.28 7.93
CA PRO A 34 -18.40 -5.39 9.40
C PRO A 34 -17.02 -5.53 10.05
N ALA A 35 -15.97 -5.84 9.29
CA ALA A 35 -14.63 -5.94 9.83
C ALA A 35 -14.17 -4.59 10.36
N SER A 36 -13.61 -4.58 11.57
CA SER A 36 -13.05 -3.38 12.19
C SER A 36 -11.56 -3.50 12.48
N ARG A 37 -11.03 -4.71 12.43
CA ARG A 37 -9.65 -5.03 12.76
C ARG A 37 -9.24 -6.32 12.07
N MET A 38 -7.97 -6.39 11.67
CA MET A 38 -7.39 -7.56 11.02
C MET A 38 -5.91 -7.67 11.38
N PHE A 39 -5.41 -8.91 11.52
CA PHE A 39 -3.98 -9.16 11.66
C PHE A 39 -3.31 -9.31 10.30
N SER A 40 -2.00 -9.08 10.26
CA SER A 40 -1.20 -9.19 9.03
C SER A 40 -1.34 -10.55 8.35
N GLU A 41 -1.32 -11.62 9.14
CA GLU A 41 -1.47 -12.99 8.63
C GLU A 41 -2.82 -13.22 7.97
N GLN A 42 -3.88 -12.63 8.49
CA GLN A 42 -5.21 -12.71 7.89
C GLN A 42 -5.27 -11.95 6.57
N ALA A 43 -4.74 -10.72 6.55
CA ALA A 43 -4.68 -9.92 5.33
C ALA A 43 -3.88 -10.62 4.24
N SER A 44 -2.73 -11.21 4.60
CA SER A 44 -1.87 -11.92 3.65
C SER A 44 -2.59 -13.08 2.96
N GLN A 45 -3.51 -13.76 3.63
CA GLN A 45 -4.25 -14.86 3.04
C GLN A 45 -5.10 -14.43 1.85
N PHE A 46 -5.71 -13.25 1.92
CA PHE A 46 -6.50 -12.72 0.80
C PHE A 46 -5.62 -12.29 -0.37
N PHE A 47 -4.54 -11.59 -0.07
CA PHE A 47 -3.63 -11.09 -1.10
C PHE A 47 -2.72 -12.15 -1.72
N LEU A 48 -2.59 -13.31 -1.08
CA LEU A 48 -1.82 -14.45 -1.60
C LEU A 48 -2.71 -15.57 -2.15
N GLY A 49 -4.00 -15.34 -2.27
CA GLY A 49 -4.93 -16.29 -2.87
C GLY A 49 -5.26 -17.52 -2.02
N LYS A 50 -5.00 -17.49 -0.72
CA LYS A 50 -5.28 -18.60 0.20
C LYS A 50 -6.72 -18.59 0.73
N SER A 51 -7.41 -17.47 0.65
CA SER A 51 -8.79 -17.30 1.07
C SER A 51 -9.50 -16.33 0.13
N ASN A 52 -10.79 -16.56 -0.10
CA ASN A 52 -11.63 -15.71 -0.94
C ASN A 52 -12.77 -15.03 -0.17
N LEU A 53 -12.67 -14.96 1.16
CA LEU A 53 -13.67 -14.27 1.98
C LEU A 53 -13.72 -12.77 1.66
N PHE A 54 -12.59 -12.18 1.30
CA PHE A 54 -12.51 -10.84 0.76
C PHE A 54 -11.96 -10.90 -0.65
N THR A 55 -12.34 -9.92 -1.46
CA THR A 55 -11.84 -9.76 -2.83
C THR A 55 -10.71 -8.74 -2.82
N PRO A 56 -9.45 -9.17 -2.97
CA PRO A 56 -8.33 -8.23 -2.96
C PRO A 56 -8.30 -7.39 -4.23
N VAL A 57 -7.96 -6.11 -4.08
CA VAL A 57 -7.61 -5.23 -5.17
C VAL A 57 -6.18 -4.73 -4.96
N ASP A 58 -5.48 -4.43 -6.03
CA ASP A 58 -4.05 -4.21 -6.00
C ASP A 58 -3.67 -2.92 -6.72
N LEU A 59 -2.43 -2.48 -6.52
CA LEU A 59 -1.77 -1.45 -7.28
C LEU A 59 -0.89 -2.10 -8.35
N PRO A 60 -0.42 -1.35 -9.37
CA PRO A 60 0.44 -1.91 -10.41
C PRO A 60 1.77 -2.43 -9.86
N GLU A 61 2.42 -3.35 -10.58
CA GLU A 61 3.74 -3.87 -10.22
C GLU A 61 4.79 -2.79 -10.01
N SER A 62 4.69 -1.68 -10.73
CA SER A 62 5.62 -0.55 -10.62
C SER A 62 5.42 0.28 -9.36
N SER A 63 4.36 0.04 -8.60
CA SER A 63 4.05 0.81 -7.40
C SER A 63 5.01 0.49 -6.26
N ALA A 64 5.67 1.51 -5.73
CA ALA A 64 6.50 1.40 -4.53
C ALA A 64 5.66 1.01 -3.30
N VAL A 65 4.42 1.48 -3.23
CA VAL A 65 3.47 1.14 -2.15
C VAL A 65 3.15 -0.35 -2.19
N ARG A 66 2.96 -0.91 -3.38
CA ARG A 66 2.74 -2.36 -3.55
C ARG A 66 3.94 -3.17 -3.06
N ALA A 67 5.15 -2.79 -3.43
CA ALA A 67 6.37 -3.47 -2.99
C ALA A 67 6.49 -3.45 -1.46
N GLU A 68 6.25 -2.31 -0.85
CA GLU A 68 6.27 -2.13 0.60
C GLU A 68 5.18 -2.94 1.30
N PHE A 69 3.98 -2.94 0.75
CA PHE A 69 2.85 -3.71 1.27
C PHE A 69 3.15 -5.20 1.36
N TYR A 70 3.55 -5.82 0.24
CA TYR A 70 3.82 -7.26 0.23
C TYR A 70 5.04 -7.63 1.09
N LYS A 71 6.02 -6.76 1.18
CA LYS A 71 7.15 -6.97 2.08
C LYS A 71 6.72 -7.00 3.54
N LYS A 72 5.89 -6.05 3.94
CA LYS A 72 5.42 -5.91 5.33
C LYS A 72 4.38 -6.96 5.71
N VAL A 73 3.47 -7.29 4.81
CA VAL A 73 2.33 -8.18 5.11
C VAL A 73 2.68 -9.65 4.96
N ALA A 74 3.62 -9.99 4.09
CA ALA A 74 3.89 -11.38 3.72
C ALA A 74 5.38 -11.73 3.57
N ASP A 75 6.28 -10.77 3.78
CA ASP A 75 7.72 -10.92 3.58
C ASP A 75 8.08 -11.43 2.17
N LYS A 76 7.39 -10.91 1.16
CA LYS A 76 7.60 -11.27 -0.24
C LYS A 76 7.87 -10.03 -1.08
N ASP A 77 8.73 -10.18 -2.08
CA ASP A 77 8.89 -9.14 -3.10
C ASP A 77 7.83 -9.28 -4.21
N THR A 78 7.73 -8.27 -5.07
CA THR A 78 6.74 -8.24 -6.15
C THR A 78 6.91 -9.38 -7.15
N ALA A 79 8.14 -9.80 -7.41
CA ALA A 79 8.41 -10.93 -8.32
C ALA A 79 7.88 -12.25 -7.75
N GLN A 80 8.06 -12.48 -6.44
CA GLN A 80 7.53 -13.67 -5.76
C GLN A 80 6.00 -13.69 -5.78
N VAL A 81 5.37 -12.55 -5.54
CA VAL A 81 3.90 -12.41 -5.58
C VAL A 81 3.37 -12.66 -6.97
N LYS A 82 4.04 -12.11 -8.00
CA LYS A 82 3.68 -12.33 -9.40
C LYS A 82 3.75 -13.81 -9.77
N ALA A 83 4.83 -14.49 -9.38
CA ALA A 83 5.02 -15.92 -9.65
C ALA A 83 3.92 -16.75 -8.97
N LEU A 84 3.58 -16.44 -7.73
CA LEU A 84 2.52 -17.09 -6.99
C LEU A 84 1.18 -16.99 -7.70
N TRP A 85 0.78 -15.77 -8.10
CA TRP A 85 -0.48 -15.54 -8.79
C TRP A 85 -0.51 -16.16 -10.19
N SER A 86 0.61 -16.11 -10.92
CA SER A 86 0.72 -16.79 -12.21
C SER A 86 0.43 -18.28 -12.10
N LYS A 87 0.95 -18.93 -11.06
CA LYS A 87 0.70 -20.33 -10.78
C LYS A 87 -0.76 -20.61 -10.43
N LEU A 88 -1.36 -19.79 -9.57
CA LEU A 88 -2.76 -19.93 -9.16
C LEU A 88 -3.72 -19.74 -10.33
N VAL A 89 -3.47 -18.74 -11.15
CA VAL A 89 -4.28 -18.47 -12.36
C VAL A 89 -4.12 -19.58 -13.38
N PHE A 90 -2.89 -20.01 -13.65
CA PHE A 90 -2.60 -21.09 -14.59
C PHE A 90 -3.26 -22.41 -14.21
N THR A 91 -3.31 -22.73 -12.91
CA THR A 91 -3.94 -23.95 -12.40
C THR A 91 -5.47 -23.81 -12.21
N GLY A 92 -6.03 -22.65 -12.53
CA GLY A 92 -7.47 -22.38 -12.41
C GLY A 92 -7.98 -22.28 -10.96
N LYS A 93 -7.09 -22.11 -9.99
CA LYS A 93 -7.47 -22.06 -8.56
C LYS A 93 -7.95 -20.71 -8.09
N ALA A 94 -7.53 -19.63 -8.75
CA ALA A 94 -7.90 -18.28 -8.37
C ALA A 94 -7.79 -17.32 -9.55
N THR A 95 -8.44 -16.16 -9.41
CA THR A 95 -8.31 -15.02 -10.32
C THR A 95 -7.41 -13.99 -9.66
N ALA A 96 -6.43 -13.47 -10.39
CA ALA A 96 -5.53 -12.45 -9.88
C ALA A 96 -6.30 -11.20 -9.43
N PRO A 97 -5.84 -10.50 -8.39
CA PRO A 97 -6.46 -9.26 -7.97
C PRO A 97 -6.50 -8.24 -9.10
N LYS A 98 -7.59 -7.50 -9.20
CA LYS A 98 -7.68 -6.41 -10.15
C LYS A 98 -6.75 -5.28 -9.72
N GLU A 99 -5.97 -4.75 -10.67
CA GLU A 99 -5.04 -3.66 -10.43
C GLU A 99 -5.68 -2.32 -10.77
N TYR A 100 -5.42 -1.33 -9.95
CA TYR A 100 -5.87 0.05 -10.13
C TYR A 100 -4.65 0.97 -10.14
N ALA A 101 -4.68 2.01 -10.96
CA ALA A 101 -3.52 2.84 -11.25
C ALA A 101 -3.08 3.75 -10.08
N SER A 102 -3.96 4.02 -9.11
CA SER A 102 -3.71 4.99 -8.05
C SER A 102 -4.43 4.63 -6.76
N ALA A 103 -3.98 5.23 -5.65
CA ALA A 103 -4.68 5.14 -4.36
C ALA A 103 -6.12 5.63 -4.44
N ALA A 104 -6.39 6.67 -5.21
CA ALA A 104 -7.74 7.21 -5.39
C ALA A 104 -8.66 6.18 -6.05
N GLU A 105 -8.17 5.45 -7.06
CA GLU A 105 -8.94 4.41 -7.72
C GLU A 105 -9.16 3.18 -6.83
N VAL A 106 -8.13 2.80 -6.06
CA VAL A 106 -8.26 1.73 -5.06
C VAL A 106 -9.34 2.08 -4.04
N LYS A 107 -9.31 3.28 -3.48
CA LYS A 107 -10.34 3.75 -2.54
C LYS A 107 -11.73 3.68 -3.13
N LYS A 108 -11.90 4.13 -4.36
CA LYS A 108 -13.19 4.12 -5.04
C LYS A 108 -13.71 2.69 -5.22
N ALA A 109 -12.86 1.78 -5.64
CA ALA A 109 -13.22 0.38 -5.82
C ALA A 109 -13.60 -0.29 -4.49
N VAL A 110 -12.83 -0.03 -3.43
CA VAL A 110 -13.08 -0.57 -2.10
C VAL A 110 -14.36 0.00 -1.50
N ALA A 111 -14.58 1.31 -1.64
CA ALA A 111 -15.80 1.96 -1.12
C ALA A 111 -17.06 1.42 -1.80
N ALA A 112 -16.98 1.02 -3.06
CA ALA A 112 -18.12 0.54 -3.84
C ALA A 112 -18.48 -0.93 -3.58
N ASP A 113 -17.59 -1.73 -3.01
CA ASP A 113 -17.78 -3.17 -2.82
C ASP A 113 -17.50 -3.58 -1.37
N PRO A 114 -18.54 -3.97 -0.59
CA PRO A 114 -18.36 -4.41 0.79
C PRO A 114 -17.44 -5.61 0.98
N LYS A 115 -17.20 -6.41 -0.07
CA LYS A 115 -16.27 -7.55 -0.03
C LYS A 115 -14.84 -7.17 -0.39
N ALA A 116 -14.60 -6.00 -0.98
CA ALA A 116 -13.27 -5.61 -1.40
C ALA A 116 -12.37 -5.32 -0.22
N ILE A 117 -11.11 -5.68 -0.38
CA ILE A 117 -10.01 -5.33 0.51
C ILE A 117 -8.87 -4.77 -0.32
N GLY A 118 -8.30 -3.66 0.12
CA GLY A 118 -7.21 -3.00 -0.57
C GLY A 118 -6.21 -2.43 0.42
N TYR A 119 -5.20 -1.78 -0.11
CA TYR A 119 -4.20 -1.09 0.69
C TYR A 119 -3.81 0.21 -0.02
N ILE A 120 -3.53 1.22 0.77
CA ILE A 120 -3.07 2.53 0.31
C ILE A 120 -2.11 3.12 1.35
N GLU A 121 -1.43 4.20 0.99
CA GLU A 121 -0.72 4.99 1.98
C GLU A 121 -1.69 5.61 2.98
N LYS A 122 -1.30 5.67 4.23
CA LYS A 122 -2.12 6.28 5.29
C LYS A 122 -2.53 7.71 4.96
N SER A 123 -1.65 8.49 4.33
CA SER A 123 -1.93 9.87 3.93
C SER A 123 -3.07 9.99 2.90
N ALA A 124 -3.40 8.92 2.20
CA ALA A 124 -4.46 8.90 1.19
C ALA A 124 -5.83 8.48 1.76
N VAL A 125 -5.91 8.12 3.04
CA VAL A 125 -7.15 7.69 3.68
C VAL A 125 -8.11 8.85 3.84
N ASP A 126 -9.38 8.60 3.58
CA ASP A 126 -10.49 9.51 3.86
C ASP A 126 -11.70 8.76 4.41
N GLU A 127 -12.81 9.44 4.56
CA GLU A 127 -14.05 8.89 5.15
C GLU A 127 -14.73 7.82 4.29
N SER A 128 -14.32 7.66 3.04
CA SER A 128 -14.96 6.71 2.11
C SER A 128 -14.64 5.26 2.45
N VAL A 129 -13.58 5.02 3.18
CA VAL A 129 -13.08 3.69 3.53
C VAL A 129 -12.74 3.60 5.02
N LYS A 130 -12.62 2.37 5.48
CA LYS A 130 -12.29 2.07 6.87
C LYS A 130 -10.94 1.36 6.93
N VAL A 131 -10.05 1.85 7.80
CA VAL A 131 -8.75 1.21 8.06
C VAL A 131 -8.94 0.10 9.08
N ILE A 132 -8.47 -1.11 8.75
CA ILE A 132 -8.55 -2.28 9.63
C ILE A 132 -7.19 -2.84 10.04
N LEU A 133 -6.13 -2.38 9.41
CA LEU A 133 -4.75 -2.76 9.74
C LEU A 133 -3.80 -1.64 9.30
N THR A 134 -2.87 -1.30 10.17
CA THR A 134 -1.78 -0.38 9.86
C THR A 134 -0.47 -1.16 9.84
N LEU A 135 0.28 -1.02 8.76
CA LEU A 135 1.61 -1.60 8.58
C LEU A 135 2.63 -0.48 8.76
N PRO A 136 3.35 -0.44 9.88
CA PRO A 136 4.32 0.61 10.16
C PRO A 136 5.55 0.57 9.26
#